data_2623366ab6ea2fdcb314a97a9afdcaa5
#
_entry.id   2623366ab6ea2fdcb314a97a9afdcaa5
#
_cell.length_a   1.000
_cell.length_b   1.000
_cell.length_c   1.000
_cell.angle_alpha   90.00
_cell.angle_beta   90.00
_cell.angle_gamma   90.00
#
_symmetry.space_group_name_H-M   'P 1'
#
loop_
_entity.id
_entity.type
_entity.pdbx_description
1 polymer ?
#
loop_
_entity_poly.entity_id
_entity_poly.type
_entity_poly.pdbx_seq_one_letter_code
_entity_poly.pdbx_strand_id
1 'polypeptide(L)'
;AGYLNLLSYSGLVAGLQKFTMDRSRRRASAPKFQVYNNALKNIYCNLSFTEAIRKSQAWGHIFESAIGAHIISNAFIGGYEVFYWREGDKEVDFILQKKSRIIAIEVKSNAEQYNSGLAAIRNMYNPYAALIVGRSGMSPEEFLSINPNKLFE
;
A
#
# COMPACT_ATOMS: atom_id res chain seq x y z
N ALA A 1 -20.12 -4.36 11.03
CA ALA A 1 -19.63 -5.17 9.90
C ALA A 1 -20.37 -4.88 8.59
N GLY A 2 -21.66 -4.42 8.63
CA GLY A 2 -22.50 -4.31 7.44
C GLY A 2 -22.00 -3.31 6.38
N TYR A 3 -21.80 -2.04 6.72
CA TYR A 3 -21.47 -1.00 5.74
C TYR A 3 -20.10 -1.18 5.08
N LEU A 4 -19.08 -1.59 5.83
CA LEU A 4 -17.75 -1.82 5.29
C LEU A 4 -17.73 -2.99 4.29
N ASN A 5 -18.51 -4.04 4.57
CA ASN A 5 -18.68 -5.14 3.62
C ASN A 5 -19.38 -4.67 2.34
N LEU A 6 -20.42 -3.84 2.45
CA LEU A 6 -21.12 -3.27 1.27
C LEU A 6 -20.15 -2.42 0.42
N LEU A 7 -19.35 -1.55 1.05
CA LEU A 7 -18.35 -0.74 0.34
C LEU A 7 -17.26 -1.61 -0.31
N SER A 8 -16.89 -2.70 0.33
CA SER A 8 -15.93 -3.65 -0.23
C SER A 8 -16.50 -4.43 -1.42
N TYR A 9 -17.72 -4.94 -1.29
CA TYR A 9 -18.42 -5.64 -2.39
C TYR A 9 -18.72 -4.73 -3.58
N SER A 10 -18.98 -3.45 -3.35
CA SER A 10 -19.19 -2.47 -4.42
C SER A 10 -17.89 -2.00 -5.07
N GLY A 11 -16.71 -2.49 -4.62
CA GLY A 11 -15.41 -2.11 -5.18
C GLY A 11 -15.01 -0.65 -4.87
N LEU A 12 -15.57 -0.05 -3.82
CA LEU A 12 -15.21 1.31 -3.41
C LEU A 12 -14.00 1.33 -2.47
N VAL A 13 -13.94 0.35 -1.55
CA VAL A 13 -12.90 0.29 -0.51
C VAL A 13 -12.44 -1.16 -0.32
N ALA A 14 -11.15 -1.36 -0.17
CA ALA A 14 -10.58 -2.63 0.28
C ALA A 14 -10.11 -2.52 1.74
N GLY A 15 -10.38 -3.55 2.54
CA GLY A 15 -9.86 -3.70 3.89
C GLY A 15 -8.59 -4.54 3.87
N LEU A 16 -7.42 -3.89 3.90
CA LEU A 16 -6.13 -4.58 3.94
C LEU A 16 -5.91 -5.16 5.33
N GLN A 17 -5.68 -6.46 5.43
CA GLN A 17 -5.36 -7.12 6.69
C GLN A 17 -3.88 -6.90 7.05
N LYS A 18 -3.55 -7.00 8.34
CA LYS A 18 -2.16 -6.98 8.79
C LYS A 18 -1.44 -8.24 8.28
N PHE A 19 -0.28 -8.05 7.64
CA PHE A 19 0.55 -9.16 7.22
C PHE A 19 1.19 -9.88 8.41
N THR A 20 1.05 -11.18 8.47
CA THR A 20 1.77 -12.09 9.35
C THR A 20 1.77 -13.48 8.74
N MET A 21 2.81 -14.27 8.99
CA MET A 21 2.86 -15.69 8.59
C MET A 21 1.83 -16.53 9.32
N ASP A 22 1.51 -16.18 10.56
CA ASP A 22 0.45 -16.81 11.33
C ASP A 22 -0.93 -16.30 10.88
N ARG A 23 -1.63 -17.14 10.10
CA ARG A 23 -2.97 -16.82 9.57
C ARG A 23 -4.01 -16.55 10.66
N SER A 24 -3.85 -17.12 11.85
CA SER A 24 -4.77 -16.90 12.97
C SER A 24 -4.71 -15.45 13.49
N ARG A 25 -3.54 -14.84 13.44
CA ARG A 25 -3.31 -13.46 13.89
C ARG A 25 -3.71 -12.39 12.88
N ARG A 26 -3.90 -12.76 11.59
CA ARG A 26 -4.31 -11.78 10.56
C ARG A 26 -5.64 -11.11 10.90
N ARG A 27 -6.60 -11.86 11.44
CA ARG A 27 -7.95 -11.37 11.77
C ARG A 27 -8.05 -10.60 13.09
N ALA A 28 -7.01 -10.63 13.91
CA ALA A 28 -7.02 -9.97 15.22
C ALA A 28 -6.72 -8.46 15.16
N SER A 29 -6.19 -7.96 14.04
CA SER A 29 -5.86 -6.54 13.85
C SER A 29 -6.92 -5.82 13.04
N ALA A 30 -7.16 -4.54 13.36
CA ALA A 30 -8.02 -3.69 12.55
C ALA A 30 -7.47 -3.57 11.12
N PRO A 31 -8.32 -3.68 10.08
CA PRO A 31 -7.87 -3.51 8.70
C PRO A 31 -7.50 -2.06 8.41
N LYS A 32 -6.50 -1.85 7.56
CA LYS A 32 -6.19 -0.56 6.93
C LYS A 32 -7.09 -0.41 5.70
N PHE A 33 -7.83 0.70 5.59
CA PHE A 33 -8.71 0.91 4.46
C PHE A 33 -8.00 1.58 3.30
N GLN A 34 -8.19 1.03 2.10
CA GLN A 34 -7.66 1.54 0.85
C GLN A 34 -8.80 1.72 -0.17
N VAL A 35 -8.91 2.91 -0.76
CA VAL A 35 -9.89 3.15 -1.83
C VAL A 35 -9.40 2.58 -3.17
N TYR A 36 -10.32 2.07 -4.00
CA TYR A 36 -10.00 1.65 -5.37
C TYR A 36 -9.82 2.83 -6.31
N ASN A 37 -10.51 3.95 -6.04
CA ASN A 37 -10.42 5.16 -6.85
C ASN A 37 -10.02 6.35 -5.97
N ASN A 38 -8.80 6.85 -6.18
CA ASN A 38 -8.27 7.96 -5.39
C ASN A 38 -9.04 9.28 -5.59
N ALA A 39 -9.74 9.45 -6.71
CA ALA A 39 -10.59 10.62 -6.95
C ALA A 39 -11.71 10.75 -5.89
N LEU A 40 -12.28 9.62 -5.44
CA LEU A 40 -13.31 9.61 -4.39
C LEU A 40 -12.77 10.17 -3.07
N LYS A 41 -11.53 9.84 -2.71
CA LYS A 41 -10.89 10.39 -1.51
C LYS A 41 -10.64 11.90 -1.65
N ASN A 42 -10.21 12.35 -2.83
CA ASN A 42 -9.84 13.74 -3.07
C ASN A 42 -11.05 14.68 -3.01
N ILE A 43 -12.26 14.23 -3.36
CA ILE A 43 -13.50 15.02 -3.23
C ILE A 43 -13.70 15.48 -1.79
N TYR A 44 -13.36 14.66 -0.80
CA TYR A 44 -13.54 14.97 0.62
C TYR A 44 -12.35 15.72 1.25
N CYS A 45 -11.23 15.88 0.53
CA CYS A 45 -10.05 16.54 1.07
C CYS A 45 -10.16 18.07 1.07
N ASN A 46 -11.13 18.67 0.37
CA ASN A 46 -11.34 20.13 0.23
C ASN A 46 -10.05 20.93 -0.05
N LEU A 47 -9.11 20.33 -0.77
CA LEU A 47 -7.85 20.94 -1.17
C LEU A 47 -7.75 20.95 -2.69
N SER A 48 -7.37 22.12 -3.24
CA SER A 48 -6.92 22.18 -4.61
C SER A 48 -5.60 21.41 -4.77
N PHE A 49 -5.28 21.00 -6.00
CA PHE A 49 -4.03 20.31 -6.30
C PHE A 49 -2.79 21.08 -5.83
N THR A 50 -2.79 22.42 -6.06
CA THR A 50 -1.71 23.32 -5.64
C THR A 50 -1.54 23.36 -4.12
N GLU A 51 -2.65 23.37 -3.38
CA GLU A 51 -2.63 23.36 -1.92
C GLU A 51 -2.17 22.01 -1.37
N ALA A 52 -2.62 20.91 -1.98
CA ALA A 52 -2.22 19.56 -1.60
C ALA A 52 -0.70 19.33 -1.72
N ILE A 53 -0.10 19.76 -2.83
CA ILE A 53 1.36 19.65 -3.04
C ILE A 53 2.16 20.45 -1.98
N ARG A 54 1.66 21.61 -1.58
CA ARG A 54 2.33 22.45 -0.58
C ARG A 54 2.25 21.87 0.84
N LYS A 55 1.28 21.02 1.13
CA LYS A 55 1.09 20.38 2.42
C LYS A 55 1.67 18.97 2.39
N SER A 56 2.91 18.81 2.83
CA SER A 56 3.66 17.53 2.73
C SER A 56 2.90 16.32 3.26
N GLN A 57 2.20 16.45 4.38
CA GLN A 57 1.41 15.37 4.95
C GLN A 57 0.20 15.01 4.07
N ALA A 58 -0.56 16.00 3.60
CA ALA A 58 -1.70 15.77 2.71
C ALA A 58 -1.25 15.13 1.40
N TRP A 59 -0.17 15.64 0.83
CA TRP A 59 0.45 15.08 -0.38
C TRP A 59 0.89 13.64 -0.18
N GLY A 60 1.56 13.34 0.94
CA GLY A 60 1.96 11.97 1.28
C GLY A 60 0.79 10.99 1.29
N HIS A 61 -0.31 11.37 1.95
CA HIS A 61 -1.52 10.53 2.00
C HIS A 61 -2.22 10.36 0.64
N ILE A 62 -2.23 11.42 -0.19
CA ILE A 62 -2.80 11.33 -1.55
C ILE A 62 -1.93 10.40 -2.41
N PHE A 63 -0.62 10.57 -2.32
CA PHE A 63 0.36 9.78 -3.06
C PHE A 63 0.30 8.29 -2.68
N GLU A 64 0.38 7.97 -1.39
CA GLU A 64 0.23 6.61 -0.88
C GLU A 64 -1.09 5.98 -1.34
N SER A 65 -2.19 6.74 -1.25
CA SER A 65 -3.51 6.27 -1.68
C SER A 65 -3.58 5.98 -3.18
N ALA A 66 -2.90 6.76 -4.03
CA ALA A 66 -2.87 6.53 -5.48
C ALA A 66 -2.09 5.25 -5.83
N ILE A 67 -0.92 5.06 -5.21
CA ILE A 67 -0.13 3.83 -5.35
C ILE A 67 -0.93 2.62 -4.84
N GLY A 68 -1.58 2.74 -3.69
CA GLY A 68 -2.41 1.68 -3.13
C GLY A 68 -3.60 1.32 -4.03
N ALA A 69 -4.28 2.30 -4.63
CA ALA A 69 -5.36 2.07 -5.58
C ALA A 69 -4.89 1.27 -6.81
N HIS A 70 -3.72 1.60 -7.36
CA HIS A 70 -3.11 0.86 -8.46
C HIS A 70 -2.81 -0.59 -8.07
N ILE A 71 -2.23 -0.82 -6.88
CA ILE A 71 -1.89 -2.15 -6.37
C ILE A 71 -3.15 -3.00 -6.22
N ILE A 72 -4.19 -2.51 -5.52
CA ILE A 72 -5.38 -3.31 -5.23
C ILE A 72 -6.24 -3.57 -6.47
N SER A 73 -6.29 -2.61 -7.42
CA SER A 73 -7.04 -2.78 -8.67
C SER A 73 -6.46 -3.87 -9.56
N ASN A 74 -5.16 -4.13 -9.49
CA ASN A 74 -4.49 -5.18 -10.25
C ASN A 74 -4.40 -6.53 -9.50
N ALA A 75 -4.76 -6.59 -8.21
CA ALA A 75 -4.53 -7.75 -7.36
C ALA A 75 -5.26 -9.01 -7.84
N PHE A 76 -6.54 -8.89 -8.22
CA PHE A 76 -7.34 -10.02 -8.66
C PHE A 76 -6.77 -10.65 -9.95
N ILE A 77 -6.50 -9.84 -10.97
CA ILE A 77 -5.95 -10.30 -12.25
C ILE A 77 -4.50 -10.79 -12.06
N GLY A 78 -3.73 -10.10 -11.22
CA GLY A 78 -2.35 -10.45 -10.90
C GLY A 78 -2.20 -11.73 -10.05
N GLY A 79 -3.28 -12.18 -9.41
CA GLY A 79 -3.30 -13.35 -8.55
C GLY A 79 -2.43 -13.21 -7.30
N TYR A 80 -2.41 -12.02 -6.71
CA TYR A 80 -1.73 -11.74 -5.45
C TYR A 80 -2.68 -11.14 -4.42
N GLU A 81 -2.37 -11.35 -3.14
CA GLU A 81 -3.07 -10.72 -2.02
C GLU A 81 -2.31 -9.48 -1.57
N VAL A 82 -3.03 -8.49 -1.02
CA VAL A 82 -2.46 -7.23 -0.55
C VAL A 82 -2.72 -7.06 0.95
N PHE A 83 -1.67 -6.74 1.68
CA PHE A 83 -1.67 -6.52 3.12
C PHE A 83 -0.93 -5.21 3.44
N TYR A 84 -1.02 -4.76 4.69
CA TYR A 84 -0.07 -3.82 5.29
C TYR A 84 0.74 -4.56 6.36
N TRP A 85 1.90 -4.03 6.74
CA TRP A 85 2.66 -4.58 7.85
C TRP A 85 2.97 -3.52 8.89
N ARG A 86 2.82 -3.87 10.17
CA ARG A 86 3.15 -2.99 11.28
C ARG A 86 3.59 -3.81 12.48
N GLU A 87 4.72 -3.40 13.11
CA GLU A 87 5.23 -3.99 14.32
C GLU A 87 5.82 -2.88 15.21
N GLY A 88 5.15 -2.59 16.33
CA GLY A 88 5.46 -1.44 17.17
C GLY A 88 5.31 -0.12 16.40
N ASP A 89 6.40 0.62 16.29
CA ASP A 89 6.53 1.89 15.56
C ASP A 89 6.94 1.74 14.10
N LYS A 90 7.23 0.51 13.66
CA LYS A 90 7.67 0.20 12.30
C LYS A 90 6.48 -0.20 11.43
N GLU A 91 6.41 0.37 10.23
CA GLU A 91 5.32 0.11 9.29
C GLU A 91 5.88 -0.05 7.87
N VAL A 92 5.21 -0.87 7.05
CA VAL A 92 5.36 -0.94 5.61
C VAL A 92 3.98 -0.83 4.99
N ASP A 93 3.82 0.09 4.05
CA ASP A 93 2.52 0.48 3.50
C ASP A 93 1.80 -0.67 2.83
N PHE A 94 2.51 -1.43 1.99
CA PHE A 94 1.93 -2.55 1.24
C PHE A 94 2.86 -3.76 1.25
N ILE A 95 2.24 -4.91 1.50
CA ILE A 95 2.86 -6.23 1.32
C ILE A 95 2.03 -6.97 0.29
N LEU A 96 2.67 -7.35 -0.81
CA LEU A 96 2.05 -8.19 -1.83
C LEU A 96 2.52 -9.62 -1.61
N GLN A 97 1.58 -10.56 -1.59
CA GLN A 97 1.89 -12.00 -1.46
C GLN A 97 1.33 -12.76 -2.63
N LYS A 98 2.20 -13.47 -3.35
CA LYS A 98 1.81 -14.41 -4.41
C LYS A 98 2.51 -15.74 -4.17
N LYS A 99 1.72 -16.78 -3.83
CA LYS A 99 2.26 -18.06 -3.37
C LYS A 99 3.20 -17.87 -2.18
N SER A 100 4.48 -18.32 -2.32
CA SER A 100 5.52 -18.14 -1.29
C SER A 100 6.30 -16.84 -1.40
N ARG A 101 6.16 -16.09 -2.51
CA ARG A 101 6.89 -14.83 -2.70
C ARG A 101 6.17 -13.68 -2.03
N ILE A 102 6.94 -12.83 -1.37
CA ILE A 102 6.49 -11.63 -0.67
C ILE A 102 7.24 -10.45 -1.25
N ILE A 103 6.53 -9.36 -1.52
CA ILE A 103 7.11 -8.08 -1.92
C ILE A 103 6.68 -7.03 -0.93
N ALA A 104 7.63 -6.29 -0.38
CA ALA A 104 7.39 -5.18 0.53
C ALA A 104 7.53 -3.85 -0.23
N ILE A 105 6.52 -2.98 -0.14
CA ILE A 105 6.49 -1.69 -0.83
C ILE A 105 6.23 -0.59 0.20
N GLU A 106 7.15 0.33 0.27
CA GLU A 106 7.02 1.57 1.03
C GLU A 106 6.81 2.74 0.08
N VAL A 107 5.92 3.67 0.40
CA VAL A 107 5.61 4.84 -0.41
C VAL A 107 6.14 6.10 0.26
N LYS A 108 7.02 6.84 -0.42
CA LYS A 108 7.63 8.06 0.12
C LYS A 108 7.50 9.22 -0.85
N SER A 109 6.73 10.23 -0.48
CA SER A 109 6.66 11.49 -1.23
C SER A 109 7.90 12.38 -1.05
N ASN A 110 8.70 12.14 0.01
CA ASN A 110 9.93 12.85 0.35
C ASN A 110 11.17 12.05 -0.03
N ALA A 111 12.35 12.70 -0.04
CA ALA A 111 13.64 12.08 -0.38
C ALA A 111 14.29 11.33 0.82
N GLU A 112 13.51 10.78 1.74
CA GLU A 112 14.05 9.97 2.84
C GLU A 112 14.61 8.65 2.31
N GLN A 113 15.88 8.37 2.62
CA GLN A 113 16.56 7.15 2.18
C GLN A 113 16.43 5.99 3.17
N TYR A 114 16.35 6.27 4.48
CA TYR A 114 16.27 5.24 5.51
C TYR A 114 14.83 4.92 5.86
N ASN A 115 14.49 3.64 5.80
CA ASN A 115 13.19 3.14 6.21
C ASN A 115 13.37 1.97 7.19
N SER A 116 13.06 2.25 8.46
CA SER A 116 13.15 1.24 9.54
C SER A 116 12.17 0.08 9.35
N GLY A 117 11.02 0.33 8.72
CA GLY A 117 10.01 -0.68 8.40
C GLY A 117 10.52 -1.68 7.37
N LEU A 118 11.08 -1.20 6.22
CA LEU A 118 11.66 -2.08 5.22
C LEU A 118 12.87 -2.87 5.75
N ALA A 119 13.71 -2.26 6.59
CA ALA A 119 14.81 -2.96 7.23
C ALA A 119 14.30 -4.07 8.16
N ALA A 120 13.29 -3.79 8.97
CA ALA A 120 12.71 -4.75 9.88
C ALA A 120 12.04 -5.93 9.15
N ILE A 121 11.25 -5.65 8.11
CA ILE A 121 10.55 -6.70 7.36
C ILE A 121 11.54 -7.59 6.58
N ARG A 122 12.65 -7.01 6.08
CA ARG A 122 13.75 -7.79 5.47
C ARG A 122 14.33 -8.80 6.45
N ASN A 123 14.61 -8.37 7.66
CA ASN A 123 15.16 -9.23 8.68
C ASN A 123 14.19 -10.32 9.16
N MET A 124 12.89 -9.99 9.21
CA MET A 124 11.88 -10.88 9.78
C MET A 124 11.35 -11.91 8.77
N TYR A 125 11.16 -11.51 7.52
CA TYR A 125 10.45 -12.33 6.52
C TYR A 125 11.26 -12.61 5.26
N ASN A 126 12.42 -11.99 5.08
CA ASN A 126 13.27 -12.11 3.89
C ASN A 126 12.44 -12.04 2.58
N PRO A 127 11.78 -10.91 2.28
CA PRO A 127 10.92 -10.78 1.11
C PRO A 127 11.73 -10.95 -0.17
N TYR A 128 11.06 -11.45 -1.23
CA TYR A 128 11.63 -11.59 -2.58
C TYR A 128 12.14 -10.25 -3.12
N ALA A 129 11.39 -9.18 -2.85
CA ALA A 129 11.81 -7.81 -3.14
C ALA A 129 11.29 -6.85 -2.05
N ALA A 130 12.05 -5.79 -1.81
CA ALA A 130 11.66 -4.69 -0.94
C ALA A 130 12.06 -3.37 -1.62
N LEU A 131 11.09 -2.56 -1.96
CA LEU A 131 11.27 -1.35 -2.77
C LEU A 131 10.59 -0.13 -2.14
N ILE A 132 11.13 1.03 -2.49
CA ILE A 132 10.52 2.32 -2.19
C ILE A 132 9.94 2.86 -3.49
N VAL A 133 8.68 3.27 -3.46
CA VAL A 133 8.05 4.03 -4.56
C VAL A 133 8.06 5.50 -4.18
N GLY A 134 8.77 6.30 -4.95
CA GLY A 134 8.94 7.73 -4.71
C GLY A 134 10.32 8.25 -5.06
N ARG A 135 10.69 9.41 -4.52
CA ARG A 135 11.92 10.12 -4.91
C ARG A 135 13.22 9.38 -4.64
N SER A 136 13.25 8.48 -3.67
CA SER A 136 14.46 7.72 -3.29
C SER A 136 14.49 6.29 -3.82
N GLY A 137 13.56 5.92 -4.70
CA GLY A 137 13.43 4.57 -5.25
C GLY A 137 12.89 4.56 -6.66
N MET A 138 11.98 3.61 -6.96
CA MET A 138 11.26 3.57 -8.22
C MET A 138 10.37 4.79 -8.37
N SER A 139 10.40 5.47 -9.51
CA SER A 139 9.55 6.65 -9.69
C SER A 139 8.07 6.27 -9.71
N PRO A 140 7.16 7.17 -9.29
CA PRO A 140 5.72 6.93 -9.36
C PRO A 140 5.24 6.62 -10.77
N GLU A 141 5.77 7.33 -11.76
CA GLU A 141 5.44 7.18 -13.17
C GLU A 141 5.82 5.78 -13.66
N GLU A 142 7.01 5.33 -13.30
CA GLU A 142 7.49 3.98 -13.61
C GLU A 142 6.60 2.92 -12.94
N PHE A 143 6.34 3.06 -11.64
CA PHE A 143 5.52 2.12 -10.88
C PHE A 143 4.09 2.02 -11.42
N LEU A 144 3.45 3.16 -11.73
CA LEU A 144 2.09 3.21 -12.25
C LEU A 144 1.98 2.73 -13.70
N SER A 145 3.09 2.71 -14.45
CA SER A 145 3.12 2.22 -15.84
C SER A 145 3.21 0.70 -15.95
N ILE A 146 3.62 0.01 -14.89
CA ILE A 146 3.76 -1.45 -14.88
C ILE A 146 2.58 -2.11 -14.15
N ASN A 147 2.23 -3.33 -14.56
CA ASN A 147 1.36 -4.16 -13.73
C ASN A 147 2.17 -4.68 -12.54
N PRO A 148 1.71 -4.48 -11.29
CA PRO A 148 2.44 -4.93 -10.08
C PRO A 148 2.76 -6.44 -10.06
N ASN A 149 2.04 -7.26 -10.84
CA ASN A 149 2.35 -8.68 -10.99
C ASN A 149 3.75 -8.94 -11.56
N LYS A 150 4.28 -8.02 -12.38
CA LYS A 150 5.65 -8.12 -12.93
C LYS A 150 6.74 -8.06 -11.86
N LEU A 151 6.43 -7.51 -10.69
CA LEU A 151 7.39 -7.48 -9.58
C LEU A 151 7.71 -8.89 -9.03
N PHE A 152 6.90 -9.90 -9.38
CA PHE A 152 7.12 -11.29 -8.98
C PHE A 152 7.93 -12.11 -10.01
N GLU A 153 8.27 -11.53 -11.15
CA GLU A 153 9.05 -12.15 -12.22
C GLU A 153 10.55 -11.94 -11.99
#